data_6c02cfddaff69ce58fc500e1241ab360
#
_entry.id   6c02cfddaff69ce58fc500e1241ab360
#
_cell.length_a   1.000
_cell.length_b   1.000
_cell.length_c   1.000
_cell.angle_alpha   90.00
_cell.angle_beta   90.00
_cell.angle_gamma   90.00
#
_symmetry.space_group_name_H-M   'P 1'
#
loop_
_entity.id
_entity.type
_entity.pdbx_description
1 polymer ?
#
loop_
_entity_poly.entity_id
_entity_poly.type
_entity_poly.pdbx_seq_one_letter_code
_entity_poly.pdbx_strand_id
1 'polypeptide(L)'
;MRTFNINLILIIGALVLLSSCEKDEVKVKRRGERQIYVLTSEGHIYDLMGDRIMELPNCEYASEIISDGDDYFVSGKSTKDKVGYWKNGKWNTLHIDFIDNVSHETQGIAKWDYYIYLFDYPYILKNSGIFPLDSCEDFNTSGQCIAVSNGKCYLAGMEYHHGEPNDAVLYYEYKGRYAKAILPKPSPDVSGHANNIYAYDTDHTIVGGHVGTEPCIWVDKELQVLPRTFDAPPYEYDLPLGHVTSTTYLNGHIYACGYEDDEDHNMRAVLWVDGIPQHIHSGRQEKVLFSFAEELMAYGDDLYMLSFECYEHVLPNGETDTNLDIFIWMNDRIIAKYNNIDIINFTVV
;
A
#
# COMPACT_ATOMS: atom_id res chain seq x y z
N MET A 1 -6.08 -35.22 -1.08
CA MET A 1 -5.35 -35.50 0.16
C MET A 1 -3.88 -35.25 -0.11
N ARG A 2 -3.39 -34.06 0.14
CA ARG A 2 -1.96 -33.72 0.03
C ARG A 2 -1.42 -33.56 1.44
N THR A 3 -0.39 -34.31 1.73
CA THR A 3 0.35 -34.36 3.00
C THR A 3 1.05 -33.01 3.23
N PHE A 4 0.54 -32.23 4.17
CA PHE A 4 1.19 -31.02 4.65
C PHE A 4 2.43 -31.35 5.47
N ASN A 5 3.48 -30.58 5.22
CA ASN A 5 4.81 -30.75 5.78
C ASN A 5 4.85 -30.47 7.29
N ILE A 6 5.07 -31.51 8.08
CA ILE A 6 5.25 -31.52 9.55
C ILE A 6 6.46 -30.68 10.01
N ASN A 7 7.31 -30.21 9.09
CA ASN A 7 8.52 -29.47 9.42
C ASN A 7 8.30 -28.04 9.94
N LEU A 8 7.14 -27.43 9.68
CA LEU A 8 6.84 -26.06 10.16
C LEU A 8 6.50 -26.04 11.67
N ILE A 9 5.87 -27.09 12.18
CA ILE A 9 5.47 -27.16 13.60
C ILE A 9 6.68 -27.39 14.52
N LEU A 10 7.73 -28.06 14.04
CA LEU A 10 8.96 -28.27 14.79
C LEU A 10 9.83 -27.03 14.94
N ILE A 11 9.74 -26.06 14.02
CA ILE A 11 10.49 -24.80 14.09
C ILE A 11 9.88 -23.87 15.13
N ILE A 12 8.56 -23.81 15.26
CA ILE A 12 7.87 -23.02 16.29
C ILE A 12 8.10 -23.58 17.69
N GLY A 13 8.17 -24.90 17.84
CA GLY A 13 8.46 -25.55 19.14
C GLY A 13 9.88 -25.34 19.66
N ALA A 14 10.86 -25.12 18.79
CA ALA A 14 12.25 -24.87 19.17
C ALA A 14 12.53 -23.42 19.59
N LEU A 15 11.70 -22.44 19.16
CA LEU A 15 11.83 -21.03 19.52
C LEU A 15 11.30 -20.72 20.94
N VAL A 16 10.39 -21.53 21.47
CA VAL A 16 9.80 -21.31 22.81
C VAL A 16 10.74 -21.76 23.96
N LEU A 17 11.76 -22.55 23.70
CA LEU A 17 12.65 -23.10 24.73
C LEU A 17 13.97 -22.33 24.94
N LEU A 18 14.20 -21.22 24.24
CA LEU A 18 15.42 -20.41 24.35
C LEU A 18 15.22 -19.04 25.01
N SER A 19 14.09 -18.74 25.59
CA SER A 19 13.81 -17.45 26.25
C SER A 19 14.18 -17.44 27.73
N SER A 20 15.43 -17.72 28.08
CA SER A 20 15.95 -17.38 29.41
C SER A 20 17.46 -17.17 29.37
N CYS A 21 17.88 -16.03 28.82
CA CYS A 21 19.15 -15.37 29.18
C CYS A 21 19.15 -13.98 28.57
N GLU A 22 19.07 -12.96 29.42
CA GLU A 22 19.38 -11.57 29.07
C GLU A 22 20.82 -11.49 28.58
N LYS A 23 21.00 -11.29 27.31
CA LYS A 23 22.20 -10.68 26.70
C LYS A 23 21.71 -10.04 25.40
N ASP A 24 22.16 -8.82 25.13
CA ASP A 24 22.03 -8.12 23.87
C ASP A 24 22.59 -9.01 22.72
N GLU A 25 21.81 -9.98 22.28
CA GLU A 25 22.12 -10.77 21.09
C GLU A 25 21.67 -9.95 19.88
N VAL A 26 22.66 -9.39 19.19
CA VAL A 26 22.50 -9.04 17.78
C VAL A 26 21.92 -10.27 17.09
N LYS A 27 20.61 -10.23 16.76
CA LYS A 27 19.93 -11.30 16.03
C LYS A 27 20.65 -11.46 14.70
N VAL A 28 21.53 -12.47 14.61
CA VAL A 28 22.22 -12.80 13.37
C VAL A 28 21.15 -13.30 12.39
N LYS A 29 20.88 -12.48 11.37
CA LYS A 29 19.97 -12.81 10.26
C LYS A 29 20.37 -14.17 9.68
N ARG A 30 19.51 -15.18 9.79
CA ARG A 30 19.71 -16.45 9.07
C ARG A 30 19.46 -16.17 7.59
N ARG A 31 20.45 -16.38 6.76
CA ARG A 31 20.37 -16.17 5.30
C ARG A 31 19.22 -17.01 4.73
N GLY A 32 18.15 -16.36 4.27
CA GLY A 32 16.97 -17.00 3.66
C GLY A 32 15.69 -17.03 4.52
N GLU A 33 15.66 -16.45 5.73
CA GLU A 33 14.40 -16.20 6.46
C GLU A 33 13.81 -14.88 5.98
N ARG A 34 12.58 -14.93 5.47
CA ARG A 34 11.80 -13.74 5.09
C ARG A 34 11.53 -12.91 6.34
N GLN A 35 11.78 -11.62 6.26
CA GLN A 35 11.44 -10.67 7.31
C GLN A 35 10.33 -9.76 6.79
N ILE A 36 9.36 -9.46 7.62
CA ILE A 36 8.29 -8.52 7.32
C ILE A 36 8.48 -7.34 8.25
N TYR A 37 8.55 -6.16 7.66
CA TYR A 37 8.64 -4.89 8.35
C TYR A 37 7.34 -4.13 8.18
N VAL A 38 6.80 -3.63 9.27
CA VAL A 38 5.55 -2.89 9.34
C VAL A 38 5.86 -1.47 9.78
N LEU A 39 5.43 -0.49 8.99
CA LEU A 39 5.73 0.93 9.15
C LEU A 39 4.54 1.67 9.76
N THR A 40 4.81 2.57 10.71
CA THR A 40 3.83 3.56 11.19
C THR A 40 4.09 4.94 10.61
N SER A 41 3.08 5.81 10.61
CA SER A 41 3.19 7.21 10.17
C SER A 41 4.26 8.01 10.96
N GLU A 42 4.48 7.66 12.22
CA GLU A 42 5.52 8.26 13.06
C GLU A 42 6.94 7.74 12.77
N GLY A 43 7.10 6.81 11.83
CA GLY A 43 8.39 6.22 11.45
C GLY A 43 8.91 5.14 12.41
N HIS A 44 8.02 4.48 13.13
CA HIS A 44 8.37 3.27 13.85
C HIS A 44 8.26 2.05 12.94
N ILE A 45 9.22 1.14 13.03
CA ILE A 45 9.22 -0.12 12.30
C ILE A 45 9.10 -1.28 13.29
N TYR A 46 8.13 -2.16 13.03
CA TYR A 46 7.84 -3.34 13.83
C TYR A 46 8.10 -4.62 13.02
N ASP A 47 8.42 -5.70 13.71
CA ASP A 47 8.44 -7.04 13.13
C ASP A 47 7.07 -7.75 13.26
N LEU A 48 6.96 -8.97 12.73
CA LEU A 48 5.74 -9.78 12.81
C LEU A 48 5.28 -10.12 14.23
N MET A 49 6.18 -10.05 15.21
CA MET A 49 5.86 -10.34 16.61
C MET A 49 5.30 -9.10 17.33
N GLY A 50 5.26 -7.95 16.65
CA GLY A 50 4.85 -6.68 17.22
C GLY A 50 5.97 -6.00 18.04
N ASP A 51 7.20 -6.48 17.93
CA ASP A 51 8.35 -5.85 18.56
C ASP A 51 8.81 -4.66 17.71
N ARG A 52 8.93 -3.47 18.34
CA ARG A 52 9.51 -2.31 17.67
C ARG A 52 11.02 -2.52 17.50
N ILE A 53 11.43 -2.75 16.25
CA ILE A 53 12.83 -3.03 15.89
C ILE A 53 13.61 -1.77 15.56
N MET A 54 12.93 -0.68 15.19
CA MET A 54 13.57 0.56 14.80
C MET A 54 12.66 1.76 14.96
N GLU A 55 13.26 2.92 15.20
CA GLU A 55 12.68 4.24 15.06
C GLU A 55 13.54 5.03 14.07
N LEU A 56 12.88 5.56 13.03
CA LEU A 56 13.58 6.32 11.99
C LEU A 56 14.10 7.65 12.56
N PRO A 57 15.40 7.92 12.44
CA PRO A 57 15.97 9.12 13.03
C PRO A 57 15.47 10.38 12.34
N ASN A 58 15.07 11.40 13.12
CA ASN A 58 14.53 12.67 12.66
C ASN A 58 13.31 12.52 11.74
N CYS A 59 12.51 11.51 11.91
CA CYS A 59 11.25 11.34 11.19
C CYS A 59 10.22 12.34 11.73
N GLU A 60 9.61 13.13 10.85
CA GLU A 60 8.42 13.92 11.14
C GLU A 60 7.18 13.16 10.68
N TYR A 61 7.30 12.48 9.53
CA TYR A 61 6.25 11.68 8.93
C TYR A 61 6.87 10.63 8.00
N ALA A 62 6.37 9.40 8.02
CA ALA A 62 6.71 8.33 7.08
C ALA A 62 5.48 8.02 6.20
N SER A 63 5.69 7.73 4.92
CA SER A 63 4.60 7.50 3.96
C SER A 63 4.59 6.09 3.37
N GLU A 64 5.73 5.55 2.96
CA GLU A 64 5.78 4.26 2.29
C GLU A 64 7.09 3.53 2.61
N ILE A 65 7.04 2.20 2.71
CA ILE A 65 8.21 1.32 2.85
C ILE A 65 8.25 0.31 1.73
N ILE A 66 9.39 0.19 1.07
CA ILE A 66 9.65 -0.81 0.04
C ILE A 66 10.91 -1.61 0.36
N SER A 67 11.07 -2.77 -0.27
CA SER A 67 12.26 -3.61 -0.13
C SER A 67 12.95 -3.84 -1.48
N ASP A 68 14.26 -4.09 -1.42
CA ASP A 68 15.05 -4.59 -2.53
C ASP A 68 16.17 -5.49 -2.00
N GLY A 69 16.01 -6.78 -2.19
CA GLY A 69 16.86 -7.78 -1.57
C GLY A 69 16.81 -7.72 -0.05
N ASP A 70 17.96 -7.52 0.59
CA ASP A 70 18.08 -7.40 2.05
C ASP A 70 17.91 -5.96 2.57
N ASP A 71 17.75 -4.99 1.67
CA ASP A 71 17.58 -3.58 2.03
C ASP A 71 16.11 -3.16 2.05
N TYR A 72 15.75 -2.25 2.97
CA TYR A 72 14.48 -1.55 2.91
C TYR A 72 14.69 -0.04 2.80
N PHE A 73 13.70 0.63 2.21
CA PHE A 73 13.71 2.07 1.92
C PHE A 73 12.39 2.67 2.36
N VAL A 74 12.42 3.83 2.99
CA VAL A 74 11.23 4.53 3.48
C VAL A 74 11.21 5.94 2.92
N SER A 75 10.06 6.34 2.36
CA SER A 75 9.76 7.73 1.99
C SER A 75 9.08 8.48 3.14
N GLY A 76 9.04 9.80 3.06
CA GLY A 76 8.39 10.64 4.06
C GLY A 76 9.12 11.96 4.24
N LYS A 77 8.89 12.62 5.39
CA LYS A 77 9.44 13.92 5.76
C LYS A 77 10.37 13.81 6.95
N SER A 78 11.54 14.39 6.83
CA SER A 78 12.52 14.49 7.91
C SER A 78 12.53 15.88 8.52
N THR A 79 12.66 15.98 9.86
CA THR A 79 12.86 17.24 10.58
C THR A 79 14.09 18.03 10.15
N LYS A 80 14.95 17.45 9.29
CA LYS A 80 16.11 18.14 8.69
C LYS A 80 15.76 19.07 7.53
N ASP A 81 14.48 19.12 7.16
CA ASP A 81 13.95 19.96 6.09
C ASP A 81 14.72 19.79 4.77
N LYS A 82 14.91 18.55 4.37
CA LYS A 82 15.60 18.15 3.14
C LYS A 82 14.90 16.96 2.51
N VAL A 83 14.79 16.98 1.20
CA VAL A 83 14.31 15.83 0.43
C VAL A 83 15.26 14.65 0.56
N GLY A 84 14.71 13.48 0.77
CA GLY A 84 15.48 12.26 0.90
C GLY A 84 14.64 11.05 1.26
N TYR A 85 15.29 10.03 1.75
CA TYR A 85 14.67 8.77 2.17
C TYR A 85 15.53 8.10 3.25
N TRP A 86 14.94 7.20 3.99
CA TRP A 86 15.69 6.29 4.88
C TRP A 86 16.02 5.00 4.14
N LYS A 87 17.27 4.57 4.23
CA LYS A 87 17.73 3.24 3.83
C LYS A 87 18.22 2.51 5.08
N ASN A 88 17.59 1.38 5.41
CA ASN A 88 17.94 0.58 6.61
C ASN A 88 18.04 1.46 7.87
N GLY A 89 17.06 2.35 8.06
CA GLY A 89 17.03 3.29 9.18
C GLY A 89 17.99 4.48 9.10
N LYS A 90 18.79 4.62 8.05
CA LYS A 90 19.70 5.74 7.87
C LYS A 90 19.17 6.74 6.85
N TRP A 91 19.06 8.01 7.25
CA TRP A 91 18.65 9.09 6.36
C TRP A 91 19.68 9.34 5.24
N ASN A 92 19.21 9.38 4.01
CA ASN A 92 19.95 9.71 2.80
C ASN A 92 19.34 10.95 2.17
N THR A 93 20.02 12.08 2.26
CA THR A 93 19.60 13.33 1.63
C THR A 93 19.86 13.27 0.12
N LEU A 94 18.86 13.62 -0.68
CA LEU A 94 19.08 13.90 -2.09
C LEU A 94 19.65 15.33 -2.24
N HIS A 95 20.76 15.43 -2.95
CA HIS A 95 21.35 16.73 -3.29
C HIS A 95 20.62 17.30 -4.51
N ILE A 96 19.55 18.04 -4.23
CA ILE A 96 18.73 18.70 -5.23
C ILE A 96 19.07 20.18 -5.14
N ASP A 97 19.77 20.69 -6.16
CA ASP A 97 20.06 22.11 -6.28
C ASP A 97 18.84 22.83 -6.89
N PHE A 98 18.29 23.80 -6.16
CA PHE A 98 17.31 24.78 -6.61
C PHE A 98 15.89 24.26 -6.95
N ILE A 99 15.11 23.87 -5.94
CA ILE A 99 13.67 23.97 -6.08
C ILE A 99 13.14 24.86 -4.94
N ASP A 100 12.82 26.11 -5.26
CA ASP A 100 11.92 26.92 -4.45
C ASP A 100 10.52 26.29 -4.58
N ASN A 101 9.93 25.80 -3.50
CA ASN A 101 8.60 25.18 -3.37
C ASN A 101 8.48 23.64 -3.47
N VAL A 102 9.55 22.88 -3.22
CA VAL A 102 9.37 21.46 -2.87
C VAL A 102 8.87 21.37 -1.43
N SER A 103 7.83 20.60 -1.20
CA SER A 103 7.25 20.43 0.14
C SER A 103 8.21 19.74 1.12
N HIS A 104 9.28 19.12 0.61
CA HIS A 104 10.19 18.23 1.32
C HIS A 104 9.48 16.99 1.94
N GLU A 105 8.29 16.69 1.43
CA GLU A 105 7.43 15.59 1.87
C GLU A 105 7.25 14.62 0.72
N THR A 106 8.04 13.54 0.74
CA THR A 106 7.96 12.53 -0.31
C THR A 106 6.77 11.59 -0.04
N GLN A 107 5.85 11.52 -0.99
CA GLN A 107 4.59 10.78 -0.86
C GLN A 107 4.70 9.33 -1.31
N GLY A 108 5.67 9.02 -2.19
CA GLY A 108 5.86 7.66 -2.68
C GLY A 108 7.31 7.37 -2.99
N ILE A 109 7.67 6.09 -2.97
CA ILE A 109 9.02 5.61 -3.26
C ILE A 109 8.98 4.36 -4.15
N ALA A 110 9.84 4.33 -5.17
CA ALA A 110 10.08 3.14 -5.98
C ALA A 110 11.58 2.99 -6.27
N LYS A 111 12.01 1.76 -6.55
CA LYS A 111 13.42 1.47 -6.81
C LYS A 111 13.59 0.56 -8.02
N TRP A 112 14.60 0.84 -8.84
CA TRP A 112 15.04 0.00 -9.92
C TRP A 112 16.58 0.06 -10.05
N ASP A 113 17.26 -1.07 -9.91
CA ASP A 113 18.72 -1.16 -9.92
C ASP A 113 19.31 -0.21 -8.86
N TYR A 114 20.17 0.73 -9.24
CA TYR A 114 20.75 1.76 -8.35
C TYR A 114 19.95 3.07 -8.31
N TYR A 115 18.83 3.17 -9.03
CA TYR A 115 17.99 4.37 -9.04
C TYR A 115 16.92 4.29 -7.96
N ILE A 116 16.78 5.37 -7.19
CA ILE A 116 15.65 5.64 -6.29
C ILE A 116 14.79 6.70 -6.95
N TYR A 117 13.51 6.45 -7.00
CA TYR A 117 12.47 7.35 -7.49
C TYR A 117 11.63 7.76 -6.30
N LEU A 118 11.46 9.06 -6.10
CA LEU A 118 10.58 9.63 -5.08
C LEU A 118 9.56 10.51 -5.78
N PHE A 119 8.33 10.49 -5.30
CA PHE A 119 7.32 11.43 -5.71
C PHE A 119 7.19 12.53 -4.65
N ASP A 120 7.36 13.78 -5.06
CA ASP A 120 7.14 15.00 -4.29
C ASP A 120 6.50 16.02 -5.23
N TYR A 121 5.17 16.14 -5.11
CA TYR A 121 4.36 16.96 -6.03
C TYR A 121 4.93 18.38 -6.24
N PRO A 122 5.04 18.87 -7.46
CA PRO A 122 4.69 18.24 -8.75
C PRO A 122 5.88 17.55 -9.47
N TYR A 123 6.78 16.94 -8.74
CA TYR A 123 8.03 16.41 -9.30
C TYR A 123 8.20 14.91 -9.03
N ILE A 124 8.80 14.22 -9.99
CA ILE A 124 9.43 12.92 -9.77
C ILE A 124 10.93 13.16 -9.63
N LEU A 125 11.49 12.65 -8.54
CA LEU A 125 12.91 12.76 -8.22
C LEU A 125 13.58 11.42 -8.49
N LYS A 126 14.56 11.41 -9.38
CA LYS A 126 15.34 10.21 -9.71
C LYS A 126 16.80 10.43 -9.30
N ASN A 127 17.22 9.88 -8.16
CA ASN A 127 18.49 10.21 -7.52
C ASN A 127 18.65 11.73 -7.33
N SER A 128 19.52 12.40 -8.09
CA SER A 128 19.70 13.86 -8.07
C SER A 128 19.02 14.59 -9.23
N GLY A 129 18.32 13.87 -10.11
CA GLY A 129 17.57 14.46 -11.23
C GLY A 129 16.14 14.82 -10.81
N ILE A 130 15.63 15.92 -11.36
CA ILE A 130 14.30 16.45 -11.11
C ILE A 130 13.53 16.41 -12.42
N PHE A 131 12.35 15.84 -12.40
CA PHE A 131 11.49 15.70 -13.57
C PHE A 131 10.12 16.28 -13.23
N PRO A 132 9.79 17.49 -13.76
CA PRO A 132 8.46 18.06 -13.55
C PRO A 132 7.41 17.24 -14.30
N LEU A 133 6.24 17.13 -13.70
CA LEU A 133 5.05 16.62 -14.35
C LEU A 133 4.44 17.76 -15.17
N ASP A 134 4.33 17.59 -16.49
CA ASP A 134 3.76 18.61 -17.37
C ASP A 134 2.25 18.76 -17.10
N SER A 135 1.77 19.99 -16.99
CA SER A 135 0.35 20.38 -16.87
C SER A 135 -0.42 19.80 -15.67
N CYS A 136 0.17 19.80 -14.50
CA CYS A 136 -0.41 19.24 -13.28
C CYS A 136 -0.78 20.38 -12.32
N GLU A 137 -1.86 21.12 -12.60
CA GLU A 137 -2.25 22.24 -11.71
C GLU A 137 -2.98 21.74 -10.45
N ASP A 138 -3.70 20.63 -10.51
CA ASP A 138 -4.49 20.10 -9.40
C ASP A 138 -4.43 18.55 -9.35
N PHE A 139 -3.22 18.00 -9.31
CA PHE A 139 -3.00 16.55 -9.22
C PHE A 139 -2.93 16.09 -7.77
N ASN A 140 -3.62 15.01 -7.44
CA ASN A 140 -3.61 14.38 -6.14
C ASN A 140 -3.32 12.89 -6.26
N THR A 141 -2.65 12.34 -5.25
CA THR A 141 -2.38 10.90 -5.14
C THR A 141 -2.75 10.41 -3.75
N SER A 142 -3.03 9.12 -3.66
CA SER A 142 -3.18 8.39 -2.41
C SER A 142 -2.58 6.99 -2.57
N GLY A 143 -2.12 6.40 -1.49
CA GLY A 143 -1.56 5.05 -1.49
C GLY A 143 -0.26 4.91 -2.30
N GLN A 144 -0.01 3.72 -2.81
CA GLN A 144 1.17 3.36 -3.62
C GLN A 144 1.06 3.92 -5.03
N CYS A 145 1.32 5.20 -5.17
CA CYS A 145 1.08 5.94 -6.41
C CYS A 145 2.19 5.84 -7.46
N ILE A 146 3.39 5.35 -7.09
CA ILE A 146 4.57 5.28 -7.96
C ILE A 146 5.07 3.85 -8.12
N ALA A 147 5.34 3.44 -9.36
CA ALA A 147 5.92 2.14 -9.67
C ALA A 147 7.03 2.26 -10.71
N VAL A 148 7.98 1.33 -10.69
CA VAL A 148 9.05 1.27 -11.67
C VAL A 148 9.22 -0.17 -12.16
N SER A 149 9.23 -0.36 -13.48
CA SER A 149 9.57 -1.62 -14.10
C SER A 149 10.52 -1.41 -15.29
N ASN A 150 11.57 -2.22 -15.36
CA ASN A 150 12.61 -2.14 -16.41
C ASN A 150 13.14 -0.70 -16.65
N GLY A 151 13.30 0.06 -15.55
CA GLY A 151 13.82 1.42 -15.58
C GLY A 151 12.83 2.49 -16.05
N LYS A 152 11.59 2.12 -16.40
CA LYS A 152 10.50 3.07 -16.68
C LYS A 152 9.70 3.35 -15.40
N CYS A 153 9.51 4.61 -15.11
CA CYS A 153 8.73 5.07 -13.97
C CYS A 153 7.31 5.43 -14.39
N TYR A 154 6.36 5.07 -13.55
CA TYR A 154 4.94 5.31 -13.70
C TYR A 154 4.41 5.97 -12.44
N LEU A 155 3.45 6.87 -12.57
CA LEU A 155 2.77 7.53 -11.47
C LEU A 155 1.26 7.57 -11.77
N ALA A 156 0.45 7.05 -10.86
CA ALA A 156 -1.00 7.09 -10.96
C ALA A 156 -1.60 8.08 -9.96
N GLY A 157 -2.72 8.68 -10.30
CA GLY A 157 -3.42 9.62 -9.43
C GLY A 157 -4.67 10.19 -10.08
N MET A 158 -5.14 11.31 -9.54
CA MET A 158 -6.33 12.00 -9.97
C MET A 158 -5.99 13.45 -10.34
N GLU A 159 -6.53 13.95 -11.43
CA GLU A 159 -6.62 15.38 -11.71
C GLU A 159 -7.97 15.93 -11.27
N TYR A 160 -7.91 16.97 -10.45
CA TYR A 160 -9.10 17.61 -9.92
C TYR A 160 -9.57 18.69 -10.86
N HIS A 161 -10.86 18.70 -11.20
CA HIS A 161 -11.48 19.70 -12.06
C HIS A 161 -12.58 20.45 -11.29
N HIS A 162 -12.43 21.78 -11.15
CA HIS A 162 -13.42 22.59 -10.46
C HIS A 162 -14.79 22.58 -11.16
N GLY A 163 -15.76 21.90 -10.55
CA GLY A 163 -17.15 21.84 -11.03
C GLY A 163 -17.39 20.85 -12.18
N GLU A 164 -16.39 20.04 -12.51
CA GLU A 164 -16.47 18.94 -13.48
C GLU A 164 -16.00 17.63 -12.85
N PRO A 165 -16.38 16.46 -13.42
CA PRO A 165 -15.88 15.17 -12.95
C PRO A 165 -14.36 15.05 -13.07
N ASN A 166 -13.72 14.53 -12.01
CA ASN A 166 -12.28 14.31 -11.97
C ASN A 166 -11.83 13.24 -12.96
N ASP A 167 -10.57 13.29 -13.36
CA ASP A 167 -9.95 12.30 -14.22
C ASP A 167 -8.92 11.45 -13.46
N ALA A 168 -9.07 10.14 -13.54
CA ALA A 168 -7.97 9.23 -13.22
C ALA A 168 -6.88 9.36 -14.28
N VAL A 169 -5.62 9.53 -13.85
CA VAL A 169 -4.51 9.78 -14.78
C VAL A 169 -3.32 8.87 -14.48
N LEU A 170 -2.59 8.56 -15.55
CA LEU A 170 -1.34 7.83 -15.50
C LEU A 170 -0.24 8.66 -16.17
N TYR A 171 0.78 9.03 -15.40
CA TYR A 171 2.02 9.56 -15.94
C TYR A 171 3.02 8.43 -16.16
N TYR A 172 3.75 8.46 -17.27
CA TYR A 172 4.76 7.47 -17.60
C TYR A 172 5.95 8.09 -18.31
N GLU A 173 7.14 7.54 -18.05
CA GLU A 173 8.37 8.01 -18.68
C GLU A 173 8.36 7.65 -20.17
N TYR A 174 8.47 8.68 -21.02
CA TYR A 174 8.56 8.53 -22.46
C TYR A 174 9.60 9.51 -23.03
N LYS A 175 10.67 8.97 -23.64
CA LYS A 175 11.77 9.74 -24.24
C LYS A 175 12.40 10.77 -23.28
N GLY A 176 12.56 10.40 -22.01
CA GLY A 176 13.18 11.25 -20.98
C GLY A 176 12.29 12.37 -20.43
N ARG A 177 10.97 12.29 -20.68
CA ARG A 177 9.93 13.18 -20.11
C ARG A 177 8.79 12.33 -19.57
N TYR A 178 7.93 12.93 -18.78
CA TYR A 178 6.70 12.28 -18.34
C TYR A 178 5.55 12.69 -19.25
N ALA A 179 4.94 11.71 -19.91
CA ALA A 179 3.73 11.87 -20.70
C ALA A 179 2.52 11.49 -19.82
N LYS A 180 1.41 12.21 -19.99
CA LYS A 180 0.15 11.98 -19.32
C LYS A 180 -0.81 11.18 -20.22
N ALA A 181 -1.48 10.19 -19.64
CA ALA A 181 -2.64 9.55 -20.22
C ALA A 181 -3.84 9.69 -19.27
N ILE A 182 -4.97 10.15 -19.78
CA ILE A 182 -6.25 10.07 -19.06
C ILE A 182 -6.73 8.64 -19.15
N LEU A 183 -7.04 8.04 -18.02
CA LEU A 183 -7.56 6.68 -17.95
C LEU A 183 -9.05 6.66 -18.31
N PRO A 184 -9.52 5.68 -19.11
CA PRO A 184 -10.90 5.65 -19.57
C PRO A 184 -11.90 5.53 -18.43
N LYS A 185 -13.06 6.17 -18.60
CA LYS A 185 -14.22 6.15 -17.73
C LYS A 185 -15.43 5.64 -18.52
N PRO A 186 -16.47 5.06 -17.88
CA PRO A 186 -17.66 4.59 -18.58
C PRO A 186 -18.48 5.72 -19.20
N SER A 187 -18.41 6.93 -18.61
CA SER A 187 -19.03 8.16 -19.11
C SER A 187 -18.16 9.38 -18.73
N PRO A 188 -18.15 10.46 -19.55
CA PRO A 188 -17.48 11.70 -19.18
C PRO A 188 -18.07 12.38 -17.92
N ASP A 189 -19.32 12.04 -17.58
CA ASP A 189 -20.04 12.66 -16.45
C ASP A 189 -19.70 12.00 -15.10
N VAL A 190 -18.90 10.95 -15.07
CA VAL A 190 -18.46 10.31 -13.82
C VAL A 190 -17.00 10.65 -13.51
N SER A 191 -16.70 10.79 -12.23
CA SER A 191 -15.32 10.95 -11.76
C SER A 191 -14.54 9.64 -11.84
N GLY A 192 -13.25 9.72 -12.16
CA GLY A 192 -12.30 8.63 -12.05
C GLY A 192 -11.22 8.98 -11.03
N HIS A 193 -10.83 8.02 -10.22
CA HIS A 193 -9.80 8.16 -9.21
C HIS A 193 -8.87 6.96 -9.24
N ALA A 194 -7.59 7.19 -9.51
CA ALA A 194 -6.54 6.18 -9.43
C ALA A 194 -5.76 6.36 -8.13
N ASN A 195 -5.59 5.27 -7.37
CA ASN A 195 -4.96 5.31 -6.05
C ASN A 195 -3.63 4.58 -5.99
N ASN A 196 -3.52 3.52 -6.75
CA ASN A 196 -2.40 2.61 -6.67
C ASN A 196 -1.95 2.25 -8.07
N ILE A 197 -0.66 1.92 -8.22
CA ILE A 197 -0.12 1.37 -9.46
C ILE A 197 0.86 0.24 -9.17
N TYR A 198 0.73 -0.82 -9.94
CA TYR A 198 1.69 -1.90 -10.02
C TYR A 198 2.20 -2.05 -11.45
N ALA A 199 3.51 -2.12 -11.63
CA ALA A 199 4.15 -2.33 -12.93
C ALA A 199 4.89 -3.68 -12.91
N TYR A 200 4.45 -4.66 -13.72
CA TYR A 200 4.97 -6.02 -13.68
C TYR A 200 5.84 -6.39 -14.87
N ASP A 201 5.87 -5.57 -15.91
CA ASP A 201 6.75 -5.73 -17.07
C ASP A 201 7.00 -4.35 -17.69
N THR A 202 7.81 -4.29 -18.73
CA THR A 202 8.33 -3.05 -19.34
C THR A 202 7.24 -2.05 -19.75
N ASP A 203 6.09 -2.54 -20.17
CA ASP A 203 4.97 -1.71 -20.66
C ASP A 203 3.62 -2.12 -20.05
N HIS A 204 3.62 -3.03 -19.06
CA HIS A 204 2.40 -3.55 -18.44
C HIS A 204 2.19 -2.96 -17.06
N THR A 205 1.03 -2.39 -16.85
CA THR A 205 0.64 -1.74 -15.59
C THR A 205 -0.77 -2.16 -15.17
N ILE A 206 -0.97 -2.22 -13.87
CA ILE A 206 -2.29 -2.36 -13.26
C ILE A 206 -2.46 -1.16 -12.35
N VAL A 207 -3.47 -0.34 -12.60
CA VAL A 207 -3.84 0.81 -11.79
C VAL A 207 -5.13 0.47 -11.07
N GLY A 208 -5.18 0.66 -9.76
CA GLY A 208 -6.35 0.46 -8.93
C GLY A 208 -7.04 1.77 -8.56
N GLY A 209 -8.37 1.73 -8.36
CA GLY A 209 -9.14 2.90 -7.96
C GLY A 209 -10.64 2.70 -8.05
N HIS A 210 -11.37 3.77 -8.44
CA HIS A 210 -12.80 3.71 -8.73
C HIS A 210 -13.21 4.63 -9.87
N VAL A 211 -14.37 4.34 -10.49
CA VAL A 211 -15.03 5.19 -11.47
C VAL A 211 -16.50 5.39 -11.07
N GLY A 212 -16.90 6.64 -10.84
CA GLY A 212 -18.17 6.92 -10.18
C GLY A 212 -18.25 6.21 -8.82
N THR A 213 -19.25 5.37 -8.63
CA THR A 213 -19.44 4.61 -7.38
C THR A 213 -18.76 3.24 -7.38
N GLU A 214 -18.20 2.79 -8.50
CA GLU A 214 -17.77 1.41 -8.69
C GLU A 214 -16.26 1.23 -8.56
N PRO A 215 -15.78 0.18 -7.85
CA PRO A 215 -14.38 -0.17 -7.80
C PRO A 215 -13.90 -0.61 -9.18
N CYS A 216 -12.69 -0.27 -9.55
CA CYS A 216 -12.16 -0.65 -10.85
C CYS A 216 -10.64 -0.83 -10.84
N ILE A 217 -10.16 -1.49 -11.88
CA ILE A 217 -8.77 -1.50 -12.27
C ILE A 217 -8.64 -1.06 -13.73
N TRP A 218 -7.48 -0.51 -14.07
CA TRP A 218 -7.07 -0.30 -15.47
C TRP A 218 -5.85 -1.19 -15.72
N VAL A 219 -6.04 -2.20 -16.58
CA VAL A 219 -4.96 -3.06 -17.05
C VAL A 219 -4.47 -2.53 -18.37
N ASP A 220 -3.23 -2.10 -18.45
CA ASP A 220 -2.64 -1.48 -19.66
C ASP A 220 -3.50 -0.32 -20.19
N LYS A 221 -4.08 0.46 -19.28
CA LYS A 221 -5.02 1.57 -19.54
C LYS A 221 -6.41 1.14 -20.02
N GLU A 222 -6.74 -0.14 -20.06
CA GLU A 222 -8.09 -0.64 -20.37
C GLU A 222 -8.89 -0.79 -19.08
N LEU A 223 -10.05 -0.12 -19.01
CA LEU A 223 -10.93 -0.14 -17.84
C LEU A 223 -11.58 -1.51 -17.65
N GLN A 224 -11.48 -2.02 -16.43
CA GLN A 224 -12.25 -3.15 -15.94
C GLN A 224 -12.95 -2.75 -14.64
N VAL A 225 -14.27 -2.58 -14.68
CA VAL A 225 -15.10 -2.39 -13.48
C VAL A 225 -15.17 -3.71 -12.74
N LEU A 226 -14.90 -3.69 -11.44
CA LEU A 226 -14.93 -4.86 -10.60
C LEU A 226 -16.33 -5.08 -10.01
N PRO A 227 -16.83 -6.33 -9.97
CA PRO A 227 -18.12 -6.60 -9.39
C PRO A 227 -18.09 -6.39 -7.87
N ARG A 228 -19.17 -5.82 -7.34
CA ARG A 228 -19.50 -5.81 -5.91
C ARG A 228 -20.38 -6.99 -5.56
N THR A 229 -20.35 -7.43 -4.32
CA THR A 229 -21.19 -8.54 -3.82
C THR A 229 -22.38 -8.04 -3.03
N PHE A 230 -22.30 -6.83 -2.47
CA PHE A 230 -23.41 -6.17 -1.77
C PHE A 230 -24.15 -5.20 -2.69
N ASP A 231 -25.45 -5.09 -2.49
CA ASP A 231 -26.34 -4.16 -3.20
C ASP A 231 -26.60 -2.93 -2.33
N ALA A 232 -25.51 -2.22 -1.99
CA ALA A 232 -25.63 -0.99 -1.21
C ALA A 232 -26.37 0.08 -2.01
N PRO A 233 -27.34 0.82 -1.39
CA PRO A 233 -28.00 1.91 -2.06
C PRO A 233 -27.01 3.04 -2.35
N PRO A 234 -27.20 3.83 -3.45
CA PRO A 234 -26.32 4.95 -3.74
C PRO A 234 -26.41 6.01 -2.64
N TYR A 235 -25.28 6.65 -2.36
CA TYR A 235 -25.24 7.82 -1.49
C TYR A 235 -25.99 9.01 -2.12
N GLU A 236 -26.40 9.97 -1.29
CA GLU A 236 -26.96 11.24 -1.77
C GLU A 236 -25.97 12.02 -2.63
N TYR A 237 -24.66 11.82 -2.41
CA TYR A 237 -23.55 12.36 -3.19
C TYR A 237 -22.83 11.19 -3.85
N ASP A 238 -22.16 11.42 -4.99
CA ASP A 238 -21.43 10.43 -5.77
C ASP A 238 -20.16 9.92 -5.04
N LEU A 239 -20.35 9.38 -3.83
CA LEU A 239 -19.29 8.71 -3.09
C LEU A 239 -19.12 7.27 -3.59
N PRO A 240 -17.91 6.73 -3.62
CA PRO A 240 -17.67 5.35 -4.04
C PRO A 240 -18.34 4.36 -3.09
N LEU A 241 -19.05 3.38 -3.64
CA LEU A 241 -19.59 2.21 -2.93
C LEU A 241 -18.60 1.04 -2.93
N GLY A 242 -17.46 1.24 -3.52
CA GLY A 242 -16.35 0.31 -3.54
C GLY A 242 -15.10 0.97 -4.11
N HIS A 243 -13.95 0.52 -3.65
CA HIS A 243 -12.68 1.17 -3.94
C HIS A 243 -11.53 0.18 -3.93
N VAL A 244 -10.66 0.26 -4.92
CA VAL A 244 -9.41 -0.50 -4.95
C VAL A 244 -8.29 0.35 -4.36
N THR A 245 -7.68 -0.13 -3.28
CA THR A 245 -6.57 0.53 -2.58
C THR A 245 -5.22 0.06 -3.09
N SER A 246 -5.09 -1.24 -3.42
CA SER A 246 -3.83 -1.81 -3.89
C SER A 246 -4.04 -2.90 -4.93
N THR A 247 -3.06 -3.05 -5.82
CA THR A 247 -3.03 -4.06 -6.87
C THR A 247 -1.67 -4.74 -6.95
N THR A 248 -1.65 -6.01 -7.35
CA THR A 248 -0.40 -6.73 -7.66
C THR A 248 -0.63 -7.84 -8.67
N TYR A 249 0.46 -8.39 -9.20
CA TYR A 249 0.43 -9.51 -10.13
C TYR A 249 1.29 -10.65 -9.59
N LEU A 250 0.73 -11.85 -9.53
CA LEU A 250 1.43 -13.01 -9.02
C LEU A 250 1.00 -14.28 -9.79
N ASN A 251 1.97 -15.03 -10.32
CA ASN A 251 1.76 -16.34 -10.94
C ASN A 251 0.70 -16.37 -12.05
N GLY A 252 0.59 -15.30 -12.85
CA GLY A 252 -0.38 -15.23 -13.95
C GLY A 252 -1.74 -14.63 -13.57
N HIS A 253 -1.95 -14.26 -12.29
CA HIS A 253 -3.19 -13.72 -11.76
C HIS A 253 -3.05 -12.26 -11.36
N ILE A 254 -4.09 -11.48 -11.59
CA ILE A 254 -4.23 -10.11 -11.10
C ILE A 254 -4.97 -10.15 -9.77
N TYR A 255 -4.38 -9.50 -8.78
CA TYR A 255 -4.97 -9.31 -7.46
C TYR A 255 -5.23 -7.82 -7.25
N ALA A 256 -6.41 -7.49 -6.74
CA ALA A 256 -6.77 -6.15 -6.29
C ALA A 256 -7.40 -6.28 -4.91
N CYS A 257 -7.08 -5.40 -3.98
CA CYS A 257 -7.76 -5.35 -2.69
C CYS A 257 -8.34 -3.97 -2.42
N GLY A 258 -9.21 -3.90 -1.42
CA GLY A 258 -9.85 -2.66 -1.01
C GLY A 258 -11.07 -2.92 -0.15
N TYR A 259 -12.14 -2.19 -0.43
CA TYR A 259 -13.42 -2.37 0.24
C TYR A 259 -14.60 -2.22 -0.72
N GLU A 260 -15.74 -2.74 -0.30
CA GLU A 260 -17.07 -2.42 -0.81
C GLU A 260 -18.02 -2.16 0.35
N ASP A 261 -19.04 -1.35 0.12
CA ASP A 261 -20.06 -1.04 1.13
C ASP A 261 -21.13 -2.12 1.16
N ASP A 262 -21.51 -2.56 2.37
CA ASP A 262 -22.67 -3.41 2.58
C ASP A 262 -23.99 -2.57 2.50
N GLU A 263 -25.15 -3.23 2.66
CA GLU A 263 -26.46 -2.60 2.57
C GLU A 263 -26.68 -1.49 3.61
N ASP A 264 -25.90 -1.48 4.69
CA ASP A 264 -25.93 -0.48 5.76
C ASP A 264 -24.81 0.59 5.61
N HIS A 265 -24.13 0.61 4.47
CA HIS A 265 -22.97 1.47 4.17
C HIS A 265 -21.78 1.27 5.10
N ASN A 266 -21.58 0.07 5.60
CA ASN A 266 -20.33 -0.24 6.27
C ASN A 266 -19.33 -0.82 5.27
N MET A 267 -18.11 -0.31 5.26
CA MET A 267 -17.03 -0.85 4.44
C MET A 267 -16.73 -2.30 4.83
N ARG A 268 -16.58 -3.15 3.83
CA ARG A 268 -16.20 -4.57 3.96
C ARG A 268 -14.96 -4.86 3.12
N ALA A 269 -13.93 -5.38 3.77
CA ALA A 269 -12.67 -5.73 3.09
C ALA A 269 -12.92 -6.80 2.02
N VAL A 270 -12.38 -6.55 0.84
CA VAL A 270 -12.52 -7.44 -0.31
C VAL A 270 -11.18 -7.62 -1.03
N LEU A 271 -10.96 -8.83 -1.52
CA LEU A 271 -9.88 -9.20 -2.43
C LEU A 271 -10.52 -9.68 -3.74
N TRP A 272 -10.22 -9.03 -4.85
CA TRP A 272 -10.57 -9.49 -6.18
C TRP A 272 -9.40 -10.28 -6.77
N VAL A 273 -9.66 -11.50 -7.23
CA VAL A 273 -8.71 -12.35 -7.95
C VAL A 273 -9.22 -12.53 -9.37
N ASP A 274 -8.51 -11.99 -10.35
CA ASP A 274 -8.95 -11.94 -11.75
C ASP A 274 -10.37 -11.36 -11.89
N GLY A 275 -10.68 -10.34 -11.09
CA GLY A 275 -11.99 -9.69 -11.05
C GLY A 275 -13.07 -10.44 -10.27
N ILE A 276 -12.78 -11.57 -9.61
CA ILE A 276 -13.73 -12.32 -8.78
C ILE A 276 -13.57 -11.89 -7.33
N PRO A 277 -14.62 -11.30 -6.68
CA PRO A 277 -14.55 -10.80 -5.32
C PRO A 277 -14.56 -11.93 -4.28
N GLN A 278 -13.78 -11.73 -3.23
CA GLN A 278 -13.69 -12.61 -2.06
C GLN A 278 -13.65 -11.73 -0.80
N HIS A 279 -14.63 -11.90 0.09
CA HIS A 279 -14.63 -11.16 1.35
C HIS A 279 -13.50 -11.61 2.26
N ILE A 280 -12.84 -10.63 2.87
CA ILE A 280 -11.79 -10.85 3.85
C ILE A 280 -12.33 -10.55 5.25
N HIS A 281 -12.24 -11.53 6.13
CA HIS A 281 -12.66 -11.41 7.51
C HIS A 281 -11.80 -12.26 8.45
N SER A 282 -11.56 -11.76 9.65
CA SER A 282 -10.72 -12.44 10.65
C SER A 282 -11.38 -13.68 11.30
N GLY A 283 -12.66 -13.93 11.00
CA GLY A 283 -13.45 -14.97 11.66
C GLY A 283 -13.94 -14.59 13.06
N ARG A 284 -13.91 -13.30 13.39
CA ARG A 284 -14.35 -12.72 14.66
C ARG A 284 -15.84 -12.98 14.92
N GLN A 285 -16.21 -13.10 16.19
CA GLN A 285 -17.60 -13.26 16.64
C GLN A 285 -18.28 -11.93 17.03
N GLU A 286 -17.47 -10.93 17.40
CA GLU A 286 -17.92 -9.59 17.72
C GLU A 286 -18.46 -8.89 16.47
N LYS A 287 -19.32 -7.89 16.66
CA LYS A 287 -19.89 -7.10 15.57
C LYS A 287 -18.80 -6.24 14.92
N VAL A 288 -18.47 -6.56 13.69
CA VAL A 288 -17.56 -5.74 12.85
C VAL A 288 -18.32 -4.52 12.36
N LEU A 289 -17.81 -3.33 12.67
CA LEU A 289 -18.37 -2.04 12.25
C LEU A 289 -17.94 -1.73 10.82
N PHE A 290 -16.63 -1.83 10.55
CA PHE A 290 -16.08 -1.72 9.20
C PHE A 290 -14.78 -2.52 9.08
N SER A 291 -14.45 -2.89 7.86
CA SER A 291 -13.15 -3.48 7.51
C SER A 291 -12.75 -3.02 6.11
N PHE A 292 -11.44 -2.95 5.85
CA PHE A 292 -10.91 -2.70 4.52
C PHE A 292 -9.54 -3.36 4.39
N ALA A 293 -9.16 -3.67 3.16
CA ALA A 293 -7.81 -4.12 2.82
C ALA A 293 -7.06 -2.93 2.19
N GLU A 294 -5.84 -2.68 2.65
CA GLU A 294 -5.08 -1.49 2.29
C GLU A 294 -4.02 -1.76 1.25
N GLU A 295 -3.25 -2.83 1.44
CA GLU A 295 -2.07 -3.07 0.63
C GLU A 295 -1.88 -4.54 0.27
N LEU A 296 -1.41 -4.78 -0.95
CA LEU A 296 -0.99 -6.08 -1.47
C LEU A 296 0.48 -6.07 -1.84
N MET A 297 1.16 -7.15 -1.52
CA MET A 297 2.53 -7.38 -1.96
C MET A 297 2.71 -8.82 -2.42
N ALA A 298 3.25 -9.01 -3.63
CA ALA A 298 3.71 -10.30 -4.11
C ALA A 298 5.20 -10.47 -3.78
N TYR A 299 5.57 -11.55 -3.12
CA TYR A 299 6.96 -11.87 -2.83
C TYR A 299 7.22 -13.37 -2.98
N GLY A 300 8.05 -13.76 -3.95
CA GLY A 300 8.21 -15.16 -4.36
C GLY A 300 6.90 -15.72 -4.91
N ASP A 301 6.43 -16.80 -4.34
CA ASP A 301 5.15 -17.45 -4.70
C ASP A 301 4.01 -17.10 -3.73
N ASP A 302 4.22 -16.17 -2.82
CA ASP A 302 3.26 -15.81 -1.78
C ASP A 302 2.70 -14.41 -2.00
N LEU A 303 1.40 -14.27 -1.72
CA LEU A 303 0.68 -13.01 -1.66
C LEU A 303 0.57 -12.57 -0.20
N TYR A 304 0.98 -11.34 0.08
CA TYR A 304 0.82 -10.68 1.37
C TYR A 304 -0.21 -9.57 1.27
N MET A 305 -0.97 -9.35 2.35
CA MET A 305 -2.00 -8.32 2.41
C MET A 305 -2.04 -7.69 3.80
N LEU A 306 -2.16 -6.37 3.84
CA LEU A 306 -2.48 -5.59 5.03
C LEU A 306 -3.98 -5.32 5.05
N SER A 307 -4.66 -5.61 6.16
CA SER A 307 -6.08 -5.27 6.33
C SER A 307 -6.38 -4.77 7.73
N PHE A 308 -7.50 -4.05 7.83
CA PHE A 308 -8.00 -3.41 9.04
C PHE A 308 -9.41 -3.90 9.36
N GLU A 309 -9.72 -4.07 10.65
CA GLU A 309 -11.03 -4.46 11.11
C GLU A 309 -11.37 -3.71 12.42
N CYS A 310 -12.36 -2.83 12.35
CA CYS A 310 -12.91 -2.14 13.51
C CYS A 310 -14.14 -2.87 14.01
N TYR A 311 -14.26 -3.07 15.32
CA TYR A 311 -15.32 -3.86 15.92
C TYR A 311 -15.77 -3.32 17.27
N GLU A 312 -17.02 -3.64 17.64
CA GLU A 312 -17.56 -3.37 18.97
C GLU A 312 -17.00 -4.37 19.99
N HIS A 313 -16.51 -3.85 21.11
CA HIS A 313 -16.07 -4.63 22.24
C HIS A 313 -16.88 -4.25 23.49
N VAL A 314 -17.51 -5.26 24.12
CA VAL A 314 -18.28 -5.05 25.34
C VAL A 314 -17.35 -5.15 26.55
N LEU A 315 -17.22 -4.06 27.28
CA LEU A 315 -16.41 -3.97 28.50
C LEU A 315 -17.08 -4.75 29.66
N PRO A 316 -16.32 -5.15 30.71
CA PRO A 316 -16.86 -5.86 31.86
C PRO A 316 -17.95 -5.10 32.64
N ASN A 317 -18.02 -3.77 32.49
CA ASN A 317 -19.06 -2.91 33.09
C ASN A 317 -20.35 -2.83 32.23
N GLY A 318 -20.39 -3.51 31.05
CA GLY A 318 -21.50 -3.50 30.11
C GLY A 318 -21.51 -2.31 29.13
N GLU A 319 -20.52 -1.44 29.18
CA GLU A 319 -20.35 -0.40 28.17
C GLU A 319 -19.73 -0.98 26.89
N THR A 320 -20.00 -0.34 25.75
CA THR A 320 -19.42 -0.72 24.47
C THR A 320 -18.28 0.24 24.13
N ASP A 321 -17.17 -0.31 23.72
CA ASP A 321 -16.01 0.40 23.19
C ASP A 321 -15.70 -0.10 21.77
N THR A 322 -14.87 0.61 21.03
CA THR A 322 -14.43 0.24 19.69
C THR A 322 -12.95 -0.06 19.66
N ASN A 323 -12.59 -1.15 19.04
CA ASN A 323 -11.19 -1.52 18.85
C ASN A 323 -10.87 -1.67 17.37
N LEU A 324 -9.63 -1.36 17.00
CA LEU A 324 -9.08 -1.54 15.68
C LEU A 324 -8.01 -2.62 15.71
N ASP A 325 -8.25 -3.69 14.98
CA ASP A 325 -7.26 -4.73 14.72
C ASP A 325 -6.69 -4.57 13.31
N ILE A 326 -5.40 -4.81 13.19
CA ILE A 326 -4.66 -4.76 11.95
C ILE A 326 -4.04 -6.13 11.71
N PHE A 327 -4.21 -6.65 10.51
CA PHE A 327 -3.78 -8.01 10.17
C PHE A 327 -2.79 -7.98 9.00
N ILE A 328 -1.73 -8.78 9.13
CA ILE A 328 -0.94 -9.20 7.98
C ILE A 328 -1.36 -10.62 7.61
N TRP A 329 -1.74 -10.78 6.37
CA TRP A 329 -2.08 -12.06 5.76
C TRP A 329 -0.93 -12.55 4.90
N MET A 330 -0.79 -13.86 4.81
CA MET A 330 0.01 -14.53 3.80
C MET A 330 -0.89 -15.56 3.12
N ASN A 331 -1.21 -15.32 1.85
CA ASN A 331 -2.23 -16.05 1.11
C ASN A 331 -3.60 -15.91 1.80
N ASP A 332 -4.12 -17.02 2.34
CA ASP A 332 -5.42 -17.12 3.03
C ASP A 332 -5.31 -17.14 4.57
N ARG A 333 -4.13 -16.82 5.14
CA ARG A 333 -3.86 -16.98 6.57
C ARG A 333 -3.38 -15.69 7.22
N ILE A 334 -3.95 -15.38 8.36
CA ILE A 334 -3.41 -14.35 9.26
C ILE A 334 -2.09 -14.85 9.85
N ILE A 335 -1.01 -14.11 9.62
CA ILE A 335 0.33 -14.40 10.15
C ILE A 335 0.77 -13.42 11.24
N ALA A 336 0.15 -12.24 11.31
CA ALA A 336 0.35 -11.29 12.39
C ALA A 336 -0.92 -10.50 12.67
N LYS A 337 -1.04 -10.00 13.90
CA LYS A 337 -2.11 -9.14 14.37
C LYS A 337 -1.53 -8.06 15.27
N TYR A 338 -1.93 -6.81 15.02
CA TYR A 338 -1.58 -5.65 15.83
C TYR A 338 -2.85 -4.97 16.34
N ASN A 339 -2.77 -4.36 17.53
CA ASN A 339 -3.90 -3.67 18.12
C ASN A 339 -3.50 -2.22 18.41
N ASN A 340 -4.31 -1.27 18.00
CA ASN A 340 -4.15 0.16 18.32
C ASN A 340 -2.76 0.75 17.99
N ILE A 341 -2.15 0.28 16.89
CA ILE A 341 -0.92 0.83 16.31
C ILE A 341 -1.31 1.50 14.98
N ASP A 342 -0.79 2.67 14.71
CA ASP A 342 -1.03 3.42 13.47
C ASP A 342 -0.14 2.88 12.33
N ILE A 343 -0.47 1.68 11.84
CA ILE A 343 0.24 1.04 10.72
C ILE A 343 -0.28 1.64 9.42
N ILE A 344 0.64 2.06 8.55
CA ILE A 344 0.32 2.65 7.25
C ILE A 344 0.78 1.80 6.07
N ASN A 345 1.80 0.94 6.28
CA ASN A 345 2.41 0.20 5.18
C ASN A 345 3.26 -0.96 5.70
N PHE A 346 3.62 -1.91 4.84
CA PHE A 346 4.53 -3.01 5.17
C PHE A 346 5.41 -3.40 3.98
N THR A 347 6.49 -4.14 4.25
CA THR A 347 7.32 -4.75 3.21
C THR A 347 7.87 -6.09 3.64
N VAL A 348 8.20 -6.95 2.65
CA VAL A 348 8.84 -8.27 2.84
C VAL A 348 10.27 -8.21 2.33
N VAL A 349 11.24 -8.62 3.16
CA VAL A 349 12.68 -8.55 2.88
C VAL A 349 13.30 -9.95 2.89
#